data_589a90b454c23833fd4ecfb0296384f0
#
_entry.id   589a90b454c23833fd4ecfb0296384f0
#
_cell.length_a   1.000
_cell.length_b   1.000
_cell.length_c   1.000
_cell.angle_alpha   90.00
_cell.angle_beta   90.00
_cell.angle_gamma   90.00
#
_symmetry.space_group_name_H-M   'P 1'
#
loop_
_entity.id
_entity.type
_entity.pdbx_description
1 polymer ?
#
loop_
_entity_poly.entity_id
_entity_poly.type
_entity_poly.pdbx_seq_one_letter_code
_entity_poly.pdbx_strand_id
1 'polypeptide(L)'
;MLKQVATEKFGDDEIWRERSEFWGSYKPPASRGGRKKYKYREPLILCGHGLRISVDHRTLLIRNGFTHYPQKPEEFRFFPGDANLPDRVAVIDGSGGITFDALSWMAEQNIEFIRLNWQGKVINIGNNPGYSANPKLVDTQRAIRGTKRQIEIARWLIAAKLENSISTLRNSIPKSENREKVISKLEGRILEIRNPRNSFSVPKLLGIEGPSARDYFGAWRGLPLNWKGLKGRPIPVDWKEFSTRKMGWRKRSRVARHPINAMLNYGYGILANQVRSEIVAAGLDPTIGILHGNSENPNPLVYDLMEPLRPQVDQAVLEFVKRHDFSSGDFTINKWGGCRLNPQMAQALVRQVSGVECREHIEDFMRSIASC
;
A
#
# COMPACT_ATOMS: atom_id res chain seq x y z
N MET A 1 3.68 -14.08 30.47
CA MET A 1 3.98 -12.73 31.00
C MET A 1 3.73 -11.66 29.92
N LEU A 2 2.47 -11.55 29.42
CA LEU A 2 2.04 -10.62 28.37
C LEU A 2 0.82 -9.79 28.83
N LYS A 3 0.70 -9.55 30.14
CA LYS A 3 -0.51 -8.96 30.73
C LYS A 3 -0.43 -7.46 31.03
N GLN A 4 0.57 -6.73 30.56
CA GLN A 4 0.68 -5.30 30.93
C GLN A 4 1.18 -4.39 29.81
N VAL A 5 0.82 -4.66 28.54
CA VAL A 5 1.00 -3.64 27.50
C VAL A 5 -0.38 -3.26 26.98
N ALA A 6 -0.87 -2.18 27.54
CA ALA A 6 -1.98 -1.35 27.05
C ALA A 6 -3.24 -2.11 26.59
N THR A 7 -4.00 -2.66 27.54
CA THR A 7 -5.45 -2.52 27.44
C THR A 7 -5.76 -1.03 27.39
N GLU A 8 -6.29 -0.56 26.29
CA GLU A 8 -6.97 0.73 26.01
C GLU A 8 -7.14 1.76 27.16
N LYS A 9 -6.16 1.90 28.04
CA LYS A 9 -6.02 3.06 28.88
C LYS A 9 -5.08 4.00 28.13
N PHE A 10 -5.67 4.92 27.41
CA PHE A 10 -5.04 6.12 26.88
C PHE A 10 -4.53 6.98 28.05
N GLY A 11 -3.60 6.44 28.78
CA GLY A 11 -3.05 7.07 29.97
C GLY A 11 -1.82 7.86 29.70
N ASP A 12 -1.78 8.60 28.59
CA ASP A 12 -0.89 9.73 28.37
C ASP A 12 -1.31 10.42 27.10
N ASP A 13 -2.35 11.10 27.25
CA ASP A 13 -2.95 11.98 26.29
C ASP A 13 -1.91 12.91 25.67
N GLU A 14 -0.90 13.33 26.43
CA GLU A 14 0.09 14.30 26.02
C GLU A 14 1.07 13.78 24.94
N ILE A 15 1.59 12.56 25.07
CA ILE A 15 2.49 11.99 24.05
C ILE A 15 1.75 11.65 22.78
N TRP A 16 0.52 11.11 22.91
CA TRP A 16 -0.30 10.85 21.73
C TRP A 16 -0.61 12.15 20.99
N ARG A 17 -0.94 13.23 21.71
CA ARG A 17 -1.17 14.55 21.15
C ARG A 17 0.09 15.09 20.47
N GLU A 18 1.22 15.10 21.17
CA GLU A 18 2.51 15.55 20.62
C GLU A 18 2.86 14.79 19.33
N ARG A 19 2.69 13.46 19.31
CA ARG A 19 2.98 12.65 18.13
C ARG A 19 1.97 12.88 17.02
N SER A 20 0.71 13.09 17.33
CA SER A 20 -0.31 13.44 16.35
C SER A 20 -0.04 14.80 15.70
N GLU A 21 0.37 15.79 16.47
CA GLU A 21 0.78 17.12 15.98
C GLU A 21 2.05 17.02 15.11
N PHE A 22 3.05 16.28 15.56
CA PHE A 22 4.28 16.03 14.80
C PHE A 22 3.97 15.41 13.43
N TRP A 23 3.20 14.32 13.39
CA TRP A 23 2.86 13.66 12.13
C TRP A 23 1.87 14.46 11.27
N GLY A 24 0.99 15.23 11.88
CA GLY A 24 0.07 16.13 11.18
C GLY A 24 0.81 17.25 10.43
N SER A 25 1.92 17.72 10.96
CA SER A 25 2.78 18.74 10.34
C SER A 25 3.78 18.16 9.33
N TYR A 26 3.97 16.84 9.31
CA TYR A 26 4.94 16.19 8.42
C TYR A 26 4.58 16.36 6.94
N LYS A 27 5.53 16.90 6.18
CA LYS A 27 5.47 16.96 4.72
C LYS A 27 6.51 15.99 4.14
N PRO A 28 6.11 15.03 3.28
CA PRO A 28 7.07 14.17 2.63
C PRO A 28 8.05 15.03 1.81
N PRO A 29 9.31 14.61 1.69
CA PRO A 29 10.27 15.32 0.85
C PRO A 29 9.76 15.35 -0.58
N ALA A 30 9.95 16.51 -1.24
CA ALA A 30 9.61 16.64 -2.66
C ALA A 30 10.29 15.53 -3.47
N SER A 31 9.55 14.81 -4.29
CA SER A 31 10.11 13.78 -5.15
C SER A 31 11.18 14.41 -6.05
N ARG A 32 12.41 13.92 -5.98
CA ARG A 32 13.46 14.25 -6.93
C ARG A 32 13.11 13.61 -8.29
N GLY A 33 12.21 14.18 -9.02
CA GLY A 33 11.79 13.64 -10.29
C GLY A 33 11.49 14.77 -11.27
N GLY A 34 11.99 14.63 -12.50
CA GLY A 34 11.94 15.61 -13.57
C GLY A 34 10.52 16.14 -13.86
N ARG A 35 10.44 17.10 -14.76
CA ARG A 35 9.20 17.76 -15.19
C ARG A 35 8.06 16.74 -15.35
N LYS A 36 7.16 16.67 -14.36
CA LYS A 36 5.96 15.81 -14.43
C LYS A 36 5.09 16.34 -15.57
N LYS A 37 4.93 15.57 -16.63
CA LYS A 37 4.02 15.87 -17.76
C LYS A 37 2.56 15.91 -17.33
N TYR A 38 2.22 15.37 -16.15
CA TYR A 38 0.87 15.35 -15.57
C TYR A 38 0.93 15.94 -14.16
N LYS A 39 0.01 16.86 -13.88
CA LYS A 39 -0.18 17.45 -12.56
C LYS A 39 -0.88 16.39 -11.69
N TYR A 40 -0.11 15.57 -10.94
CA TYR A 40 -0.69 14.69 -9.94
C TYR A 40 -1.36 15.56 -8.88
N ARG A 41 -2.66 15.41 -8.77
CA ARG A 41 -3.40 15.99 -7.66
C ARG A 41 -3.08 15.17 -6.41
N GLU A 42 -2.72 15.83 -5.32
CA GLU A 42 -2.42 15.11 -4.08
C GLU A 42 -3.69 14.46 -3.50
N PRO A 43 -3.63 13.22 -3.02
CA PRO A 43 -4.76 12.59 -2.36
C PRO A 43 -5.10 13.31 -1.07
N LEU A 44 -6.39 13.56 -0.81
CA LEU A 44 -6.87 14.02 0.48
C LEU A 44 -7.04 12.83 1.42
N ILE A 45 -6.24 12.78 2.47
CA ILE A 45 -6.24 11.67 3.42
C ILE A 45 -6.89 12.11 4.72
N LEU A 46 -7.98 11.44 5.07
CA LEU A 46 -8.81 11.73 6.22
C LEU A 46 -8.73 10.60 7.24
N CYS A 47 -8.89 10.94 8.53
CA CYS A 47 -8.93 9.95 9.60
C CYS A 47 -9.80 10.43 10.76
N GLY A 48 -10.07 9.54 11.71
CA GLY A 48 -10.78 9.86 12.95
C GLY A 48 -12.27 9.54 12.93
N HIS A 49 -12.93 9.87 14.04
CA HIS A 49 -14.35 9.57 14.27
C HIS A 49 -15.20 10.81 14.04
N GLY A 50 -16.43 10.60 13.53
CA GLY A 50 -17.33 11.72 13.21
C GLY A 50 -17.05 12.42 11.91
N LEU A 51 -16.26 11.82 11.01
CA LEU A 51 -16.04 12.31 9.65
C LEU A 51 -17.37 12.49 8.92
N ARG A 52 -17.55 13.61 8.26
CA ARG A 52 -18.74 13.88 7.44
C ARG A 52 -18.37 14.42 6.07
N ILE A 53 -18.88 13.78 5.03
CA ILE A 53 -18.74 14.19 3.63
C ILE A 53 -20.14 14.44 3.07
N SER A 54 -20.42 15.64 2.62
CA SER A 54 -21.74 16.05 2.11
C SER A 54 -21.60 17.10 1.03
N VAL A 55 -22.67 17.32 0.26
CA VAL A 55 -22.79 18.47 -0.63
C VAL A 55 -23.50 19.60 0.11
N ASP A 56 -22.95 20.78 0.03
CA ASP A 56 -23.50 22.02 0.57
C ASP A 56 -23.37 23.12 -0.49
N HIS A 57 -24.50 23.71 -0.91
CA HIS A 57 -24.55 24.77 -1.96
C HIS A 57 -23.74 24.43 -3.21
N ARG A 58 -23.91 23.20 -3.74
CA ARG A 58 -23.17 22.62 -4.90
C ARG A 58 -21.69 22.42 -4.70
N THR A 59 -21.15 22.62 -3.51
CA THR A 59 -19.74 22.35 -3.15
C THR A 59 -19.64 21.06 -2.35
N LEU A 60 -18.52 20.34 -2.50
CA LEU A 60 -18.21 19.23 -1.63
C LEU A 60 -17.66 19.77 -0.32
N LEU A 61 -18.39 19.49 0.76
CA LEU A 61 -18.01 19.85 2.12
C LEU A 61 -17.54 18.60 2.87
N ILE A 62 -16.30 18.63 3.31
CA ILE A 62 -15.68 17.55 4.10
C ILE A 62 -15.31 18.12 5.46
N ARG A 63 -15.86 17.54 6.52
CA ARG A 63 -15.43 17.76 7.90
C ARG A 63 -14.66 16.55 8.36
N ASN A 64 -13.36 16.73 8.65
CA ASN A 64 -12.50 15.63 9.08
C ASN A 64 -12.95 15.11 10.44
N GLY A 65 -12.64 13.84 10.72
CA GLY A 65 -12.97 13.19 11.97
C GLY A 65 -12.06 13.63 13.13
N PHE A 66 -12.56 13.42 14.34
CA PHE A 66 -11.75 13.58 15.55
C PHE A 66 -10.94 12.32 15.80
N THR A 67 -9.67 12.47 16.11
CA THR A 67 -8.88 11.42 16.75
C THR A 67 -9.01 11.53 18.27
N HIS A 68 -8.34 10.70 19.06
CA HIS A 68 -8.47 10.67 20.53
C HIS A 68 -8.16 11.99 21.26
N TYR A 69 -7.65 12.95 20.53
CA TYR A 69 -7.49 14.32 20.98
C TYR A 69 -8.38 15.25 20.20
N PRO A 70 -8.88 16.31 20.84
CA PRO A 70 -9.56 17.38 20.17
C PRO A 70 -8.56 18.08 19.25
N GLN A 71 -8.40 17.54 18.06
CA GLN A 71 -7.84 18.27 16.95
C GLN A 71 -8.82 19.37 16.60
N LYS A 72 -8.31 20.52 16.16
CA LYS A 72 -9.16 21.53 15.55
C LYS A 72 -9.90 20.84 14.39
N PRO A 73 -11.23 20.97 14.32
CA PRO A 73 -11.97 20.38 13.20
C PRO A 73 -11.44 20.98 11.90
N GLU A 74 -10.91 20.13 11.05
CA GLU A 74 -10.52 20.53 9.71
C GLU A 74 -11.74 20.47 8.82
N GLU A 75 -12.00 21.54 8.09
CA GLU A 75 -13.06 21.62 7.11
C GLU A 75 -12.45 21.93 5.74
N PHE A 76 -12.80 21.11 4.75
CA PHE A 76 -12.40 21.28 3.37
C PHE A 76 -13.65 21.57 2.53
N ARG A 77 -13.58 22.57 1.68
CA ARG A 77 -14.62 22.93 0.74
C ARG A 77 -14.05 22.98 -0.67
N PHE A 78 -14.64 22.19 -1.56
CA PHE A 78 -14.22 22.09 -2.95
C PHE A 78 -15.34 22.55 -3.88
N PHE A 79 -14.98 23.33 -4.89
CA PHE A 79 -15.90 23.80 -5.92
C PHE A 79 -15.79 22.93 -7.17
N PRO A 80 -16.90 22.76 -7.94
CA PRO A 80 -16.86 22.02 -9.19
C PRO A 80 -15.82 22.62 -10.15
N GLY A 81 -14.95 21.77 -10.73
CA GLY A 81 -13.95 22.21 -11.69
C GLY A 81 -12.74 22.94 -11.13
N ASP A 82 -12.59 23.01 -9.80
CA ASP A 82 -11.41 23.62 -9.16
C ASP A 82 -10.12 22.87 -9.58
N ALA A 83 -9.07 23.64 -9.87
CA ALA A 83 -7.77 23.10 -10.21
C ALA A 83 -7.10 22.32 -9.05
N ASN A 84 -7.52 22.59 -7.82
CA ASN A 84 -6.98 21.98 -6.59
C ASN A 84 -7.82 20.81 -6.07
N LEU A 85 -8.75 20.29 -6.88
CA LEU A 85 -9.49 19.08 -6.48
C LEU A 85 -8.51 17.93 -6.24
N PRO A 86 -8.68 17.16 -5.15
CA PRO A 86 -7.90 15.92 -4.97
C PRO A 86 -8.32 14.92 -6.05
N ASP A 87 -7.39 14.09 -6.49
CA ASP A 87 -7.72 12.95 -7.36
C ASP A 87 -8.41 11.83 -6.57
N ARG A 88 -8.20 11.83 -5.24
CA ARG A 88 -8.66 10.78 -4.35
C ARG A 88 -8.94 11.31 -2.95
N VAL A 89 -10.03 10.84 -2.36
CA VAL A 89 -10.34 10.99 -0.93
C VAL A 89 -10.17 9.63 -0.25
N ALA A 90 -9.15 9.51 0.60
CA ALA A 90 -8.85 8.29 1.33
C ALA A 90 -9.22 8.43 2.82
N VAL A 91 -10.14 7.62 3.31
CA VAL A 91 -10.51 7.57 4.73
C VAL A 91 -9.78 6.41 5.40
N ILE A 92 -8.94 6.73 6.39
CA ILE A 92 -8.17 5.75 7.14
C ILE A 92 -8.82 5.56 8.51
N ASP A 93 -9.29 4.34 8.77
CA ASP A 93 -9.72 3.89 10.09
C ASP A 93 -10.56 4.91 10.87
N GLY A 94 -11.60 5.37 10.26
CA GLY A 94 -12.52 6.34 10.85
C GLY A 94 -13.95 5.84 10.90
N SER A 95 -14.78 6.56 11.64
CA SER A 95 -16.23 6.44 11.60
C SER A 95 -16.87 7.74 11.16
N GLY A 96 -18.04 7.65 10.57
CA GLY A 96 -18.75 8.83 10.08
C GLY A 96 -19.69 8.48 8.95
N GLY A 97 -20.06 9.48 8.16
CA GLY A 97 -21.01 9.33 7.07
C GLY A 97 -20.60 10.10 5.80
N ILE A 98 -21.06 9.57 4.68
CA ILE A 98 -21.00 10.19 3.38
C ILE A 98 -22.42 10.18 2.79
N THR A 99 -22.83 11.27 2.17
CA THR A 99 -24.14 11.34 1.48
C THR A 99 -24.03 10.80 0.06
N PHE A 100 -25.13 10.28 -0.49
CA PHE A 100 -25.18 9.86 -1.89
C PHE A 100 -24.90 11.01 -2.85
N ASP A 101 -25.36 12.23 -2.52
CA ASP A 101 -25.05 13.41 -3.33
C ASP A 101 -23.55 13.71 -3.37
N ALA A 102 -22.84 13.49 -2.24
CA ALA A 102 -21.40 13.64 -2.22
C ALA A 102 -20.69 12.58 -3.07
N LEU A 103 -21.18 11.34 -3.08
CA LEU A 103 -20.66 10.29 -3.97
C LEU A 103 -20.87 10.65 -5.43
N SER A 104 -22.07 11.14 -5.79
CA SER A 104 -22.38 11.59 -7.15
C SER A 104 -21.50 12.76 -7.57
N TRP A 105 -21.38 13.77 -6.70
CA TRP A 105 -20.53 14.94 -6.92
C TRP A 105 -19.06 14.56 -7.16
N MET A 106 -18.54 13.66 -6.32
CA MET A 106 -17.15 13.19 -6.45
C MET A 106 -16.96 12.40 -7.76
N ALA A 107 -17.93 11.59 -8.17
CA ALA A 107 -17.89 10.87 -9.44
C ALA A 107 -17.86 11.83 -10.64
N GLU A 108 -18.72 12.87 -10.65
CA GLU A 108 -18.74 13.91 -11.68
C GLU A 108 -17.42 14.67 -11.79
N GLN A 109 -16.72 14.86 -10.68
CA GLN A 109 -15.42 15.55 -10.63
C GLN A 109 -14.21 14.59 -10.78
N ASN A 110 -14.43 13.31 -11.09
CA ASN A 110 -13.41 12.27 -11.21
C ASN A 110 -12.56 12.12 -9.95
N ILE A 111 -13.19 12.21 -8.77
CA ILE A 111 -12.55 12.01 -7.47
C ILE A 111 -12.87 10.60 -6.98
N GLU A 112 -11.84 9.80 -6.77
CA GLU A 112 -11.99 8.45 -6.22
C GLU A 112 -12.19 8.48 -4.71
N PHE A 113 -13.11 7.66 -4.19
CA PHE A 113 -13.31 7.47 -2.75
C PHE A 113 -12.80 6.11 -2.30
N ILE A 114 -11.94 6.10 -1.27
CA ILE A 114 -11.37 4.87 -0.71
C ILE A 114 -11.54 4.86 0.80
N ARG A 115 -11.92 3.72 1.33
CA ARG A 115 -11.90 3.47 2.76
C ARG A 115 -10.96 2.33 3.11
N LEU A 116 -10.01 2.61 4.01
CA LEU A 116 -9.11 1.61 4.59
C LEU A 116 -9.51 1.36 6.05
N ASN A 117 -9.36 0.11 6.49
CA ASN A 117 -9.45 -0.21 7.91
C ASN A 117 -8.12 0.04 8.62
N TRP A 118 -8.10 -0.15 9.94
CA TRP A 118 -6.91 0.01 10.78
C TRP A 118 -5.72 -0.91 10.42
N GLN A 119 -5.93 -1.94 9.61
CA GLN A 119 -4.90 -2.85 9.10
C GLN A 119 -4.30 -2.36 7.77
N GLY A 120 -4.77 -1.23 7.23
CA GLY A 120 -4.43 -0.77 5.89
C GLY A 120 -5.13 -1.53 4.76
N LYS A 121 -6.11 -2.41 5.10
CA LYS A 121 -6.88 -3.12 4.08
C LYS A 121 -7.97 -2.21 3.51
N VAL A 122 -8.06 -2.15 2.20
CA VAL A 122 -9.17 -1.48 1.52
C VAL A 122 -10.46 -2.25 1.78
N ILE A 123 -11.47 -1.57 2.31
CA ILE A 123 -12.79 -2.14 2.62
C ILE A 123 -13.90 -1.58 1.76
N ASN A 124 -13.71 -0.41 1.16
CA ASN A 124 -14.64 0.17 0.22
C ASN A 124 -13.89 1.03 -0.79
N ILE A 125 -14.36 0.99 -2.04
CA ILE A 125 -13.94 1.86 -3.13
C ILE A 125 -15.21 2.34 -3.81
N GLY A 126 -15.31 3.63 -4.05
CA GLY A 126 -16.42 4.25 -4.76
C GLY A 126 -15.93 5.27 -5.78
N ASN A 127 -16.86 5.69 -6.63
CA ASN A 127 -16.65 6.78 -7.60
C ASN A 127 -15.52 6.51 -8.61
N ASN A 128 -15.44 5.29 -9.12
CA ASN A 128 -14.61 5.07 -10.29
C ASN A 128 -15.42 5.47 -11.52
N PRO A 129 -15.15 6.66 -12.11
CA PRO A 129 -15.97 7.20 -13.18
C PRO A 129 -15.90 6.29 -14.40
N GLY A 130 -17.06 5.85 -14.85
CA GLY A 130 -17.24 5.30 -16.18
C GLY A 130 -16.49 4.00 -16.43
N TYR A 131 -16.64 3.00 -15.53
CA TYR A 131 -16.22 1.65 -15.88
C TYR A 131 -17.06 1.14 -17.06
N SER A 132 -16.45 1.13 -18.22
CA SER A 132 -16.87 0.24 -19.28
C SER A 132 -15.69 -0.68 -19.59
N ALA A 133 -15.80 -1.95 -19.18
CA ALA A 133 -14.87 -2.97 -19.63
C ALA A 133 -14.86 -2.93 -21.16
N ASN A 134 -13.68 -2.86 -21.76
CA ASN A 134 -13.58 -2.99 -23.20
C ASN A 134 -13.76 -4.48 -23.57
N PRO A 135 -14.90 -4.88 -24.20
CA PRO A 135 -15.18 -6.29 -24.46
C PRO A 135 -14.03 -6.99 -25.19
N LYS A 136 -13.41 -6.34 -26.16
CA LYS A 136 -12.27 -6.90 -26.91
C LYS A 136 -11.06 -7.15 -26.03
N LEU A 137 -10.73 -6.24 -25.11
CA LEU A 137 -9.63 -6.44 -24.16
C LEU A 137 -9.94 -7.55 -23.16
N VAL A 138 -11.16 -7.62 -22.67
CA VAL A 138 -11.61 -8.68 -21.75
C VAL A 138 -11.56 -10.06 -22.44
N ASP A 139 -11.98 -10.15 -23.69
CA ASP A 139 -11.89 -11.39 -24.45
C ASP A 139 -10.43 -11.79 -24.70
N THR A 140 -9.56 -10.82 -25.00
CA THR A 140 -8.10 -11.06 -25.08
C THR A 140 -7.53 -11.56 -23.76
N GLN A 141 -7.90 -10.96 -22.62
CA GLN A 141 -7.48 -11.45 -21.29
C GLN A 141 -7.92 -12.89 -21.04
N ARG A 142 -9.14 -13.27 -21.45
CA ARG A 142 -9.63 -14.65 -21.33
C ARG A 142 -8.87 -15.60 -22.24
N ALA A 143 -8.64 -15.18 -23.49
CA ALA A 143 -7.98 -16.01 -24.51
C ALA A 143 -6.53 -16.34 -24.17
N ILE A 144 -5.84 -15.46 -23.45
CA ILE A 144 -4.43 -15.67 -23.03
C ILE A 144 -4.30 -16.83 -22.03
N ARG A 145 -5.31 -17.10 -21.23
CA ARG A 145 -5.24 -18.13 -20.17
C ARG A 145 -5.03 -19.52 -20.77
N GLY A 146 -4.07 -20.26 -20.22
CA GLY A 146 -3.67 -21.57 -20.70
C GLY A 146 -2.73 -21.57 -21.92
N THR A 147 -2.35 -20.40 -22.43
CA THR A 147 -1.47 -20.28 -23.60
C THR A 147 0.00 -20.06 -23.22
N LYS A 148 0.90 -20.13 -24.19
CA LYS A 148 2.31 -19.74 -24.05
C LYS A 148 2.43 -18.27 -23.64
N ARG A 149 1.54 -17.41 -24.14
CA ARG A 149 1.53 -15.99 -23.82
C ARG A 149 1.30 -15.70 -22.34
N GLN A 150 0.40 -16.45 -21.70
CA GLN A 150 0.25 -16.36 -20.23
C GLN A 150 1.58 -16.59 -19.50
N ILE A 151 2.34 -17.60 -19.96
CA ILE A 151 3.62 -17.95 -19.33
C ILE A 151 4.67 -16.85 -19.57
N GLU A 152 4.69 -16.24 -20.74
CA GLU A 152 5.60 -15.11 -21.05
C GLU A 152 5.30 -13.89 -20.16
N ILE A 153 4.04 -13.53 -20.02
CA ILE A 153 3.62 -12.43 -19.14
C ILE A 153 3.93 -12.76 -17.68
N ALA A 154 3.66 -13.99 -17.25
CA ALA A 154 3.98 -14.46 -15.90
C ALA A 154 5.50 -14.38 -15.60
N ARG A 155 6.34 -14.77 -16.58
CA ARG A 155 7.81 -14.66 -16.48
C ARG A 155 8.24 -13.19 -16.35
N TRP A 156 7.66 -12.31 -17.16
CA TRP A 156 7.94 -10.87 -17.09
C TRP A 156 7.58 -10.29 -15.73
N LEU A 157 6.37 -10.56 -15.21
CA LEU A 157 5.92 -10.06 -13.91
C LEU A 157 6.84 -10.49 -12.76
N ILE A 158 7.22 -11.78 -12.73
CA ILE A 158 8.07 -12.28 -11.65
C ILE A 158 9.50 -11.77 -11.79
N ALA A 159 10.08 -11.73 -13.00
CA ALA A 159 11.41 -11.18 -13.21
C ALA A 159 11.47 -9.71 -12.80
N ALA A 160 10.50 -8.88 -13.21
CA ALA A 160 10.41 -7.47 -12.83
C ALA A 160 10.28 -7.28 -11.30
N LYS A 161 9.50 -8.14 -10.60
CA LYS A 161 9.44 -8.14 -9.14
C LYS A 161 10.82 -8.40 -8.52
N LEU A 162 11.55 -9.39 -9.02
CA LEU A 162 12.87 -9.74 -8.48
C LEU A 162 13.89 -8.61 -8.74
N GLU A 163 13.87 -7.98 -9.90
CA GLU A 163 14.73 -6.83 -10.25
C GLU A 163 14.47 -5.65 -9.32
N ASN A 164 13.21 -5.30 -9.11
CA ASN A 164 12.83 -4.24 -8.19
C ASN A 164 13.17 -4.60 -6.73
N SER A 165 13.09 -5.87 -6.35
CA SER A 165 13.54 -6.36 -5.04
C SER A 165 15.05 -6.16 -4.85
N ILE A 166 15.87 -6.47 -5.87
CA ILE A 166 17.32 -6.21 -5.86
C ILE A 166 17.60 -4.72 -5.72
N SER A 167 16.89 -3.88 -6.48
CA SER A 167 17.01 -2.43 -6.38
C SER A 167 16.73 -1.94 -4.96
N THR A 168 15.64 -2.39 -4.34
CA THR A 168 15.30 -2.04 -2.96
C THR A 168 16.37 -2.52 -1.96
N LEU A 169 16.90 -3.74 -2.12
CA LEU A 169 17.98 -4.23 -1.26
C LEU A 169 19.22 -3.34 -1.37
N ARG A 170 19.62 -2.97 -2.59
CA ARG A 170 20.80 -2.12 -2.82
C ARG A 170 20.63 -0.72 -2.25
N ASN A 171 19.45 -0.13 -2.41
CA ASN A 171 19.18 1.26 -2.03
C ASN A 171 18.82 1.41 -0.54
N SER A 172 18.16 0.41 0.04
CA SER A 172 17.52 0.59 1.35
C SER A 172 18.02 -0.33 2.46
N ILE A 173 18.73 -1.40 2.15
CA ILE A 173 19.28 -2.30 3.18
C ILE A 173 20.80 -2.08 3.31
N PRO A 174 21.35 -1.97 4.51
CA PRO A 174 22.79 -1.84 4.73
C PRO A 174 23.57 -2.98 4.07
N LYS A 175 24.76 -2.67 3.56
CA LYS A 175 25.63 -3.67 2.93
C LYS A 175 26.03 -4.72 3.98
N SER A 176 25.78 -5.99 3.66
CA SER A 176 26.13 -7.14 4.49
C SER A 176 26.34 -8.37 3.62
N GLU A 177 27.07 -9.35 4.12
CA GLU A 177 27.29 -10.62 3.42
C GLU A 177 25.95 -11.32 3.08
N ASN A 178 25.00 -11.29 4.01
CA ASN A 178 23.66 -11.86 3.80
C ASN A 178 22.92 -11.14 2.68
N ARG A 179 22.95 -9.78 2.62
CA ARG A 179 22.33 -9.00 1.55
C ARG A 179 22.90 -9.39 0.19
N GLU A 180 24.25 -9.46 0.07
CA GLU A 180 24.90 -9.77 -1.20
C GLU A 180 24.60 -11.20 -1.65
N LYS A 181 24.58 -12.18 -0.71
CA LYS A 181 24.15 -13.56 -1.00
C LYS A 181 22.70 -13.61 -1.53
N VAL A 182 21.81 -12.83 -0.94
CA VAL A 182 20.42 -12.78 -1.40
C VAL A 182 20.32 -12.15 -2.78
N ILE A 183 21.03 -11.04 -3.03
CA ILE A 183 21.08 -10.39 -4.36
C ILE A 183 21.55 -11.41 -5.42
N SER A 184 22.66 -12.09 -5.19
CA SER A 184 23.19 -13.10 -6.12
C SER A 184 22.20 -14.23 -6.39
N LYS A 185 21.47 -14.71 -5.37
CA LYS A 185 20.40 -15.70 -5.56
C LYS A 185 19.25 -15.18 -6.44
N LEU A 186 18.83 -13.94 -6.21
CA LEU A 186 17.75 -13.33 -7.01
C LEU A 186 18.20 -13.12 -8.46
N GLU A 187 19.43 -12.67 -8.69
CA GLU A 187 20.02 -12.55 -10.03
C GLU A 187 20.06 -13.90 -10.76
N GLY A 188 20.49 -14.97 -10.07
CA GLY A 188 20.46 -16.33 -10.63
C GLY A 188 19.06 -16.78 -11.04
N ARG A 189 18.04 -16.50 -10.21
CA ARG A 189 16.63 -16.80 -10.54
C ARG A 189 16.11 -15.99 -11.71
N ILE A 190 16.50 -14.71 -11.83
CA ILE A 190 16.15 -13.89 -12.99
C ILE A 190 16.73 -14.47 -14.27
N LEU A 191 18.01 -14.88 -14.25
CA LEU A 191 18.64 -15.55 -15.39
C LEU A 191 17.93 -16.84 -15.77
N GLU A 192 17.54 -17.65 -14.77
CA GLU A 192 16.76 -18.88 -14.99
C GLU A 192 15.40 -18.56 -15.66
N ILE A 193 14.66 -17.58 -15.12
CA ILE A 193 13.35 -17.16 -15.65
C ILE A 193 13.47 -16.60 -17.07
N ARG A 194 14.49 -15.81 -17.36
CA ARG A 194 14.70 -15.17 -18.66
C ARG A 194 15.25 -16.11 -19.74
N ASN A 195 15.82 -17.23 -19.36
CA ASN A 195 16.40 -18.16 -20.32
C ASN A 195 15.31 -18.77 -21.21
N PRO A 196 15.32 -18.52 -22.54
CA PRO A 196 14.29 -18.99 -23.46
C PRO A 196 14.24 -20.52 -23.60
N ARG A 197 15.34 -21.21 -23.24
CA ARG A 197 15.41 -22.69 -23.29
C ARG A 197 14.66 -23.34 -22.14
N ASN A 198 14.37 -22.60 -21.07
CA ASN A 198 13.67 -23.13 -19.91
C ASN A 198 12.17 -23.14 -20.14
N SER A 199 11.56 -24.32 -19.92
CA SER A 199 10.10 -24.45 -19.92
C SER A 199 9.55 -24.18 -18.54
N PHE A 200 8.52 -23.33 -18.47
CA PHE A 200 7.82 -22.98 -17.25
C PHE A 200 6.32 -23.28 -17.36
N SER A 201 5.72 -23.50 -16.21
CA SER A 201 4.29 -23.38 -15.97
C SER A 201 4.05 -22.32 -14.91
N VAL A 202 2.84 -21.79 -14.81
CA VAL A 202 2.51 -20.80 -13.77
C VAL A 202 2.83 -21.32 -12.35
N PRO A 203 2.48 -22.56 -11.97
CA PRO A 203 2.86 -23.12 -10.67
C PRO A 203 4.39 -23.15 -10.43
N LYS A 204 5.18 -23.48 -11.46
CA LYS A 204 6.65 -23.50 -11.35
C LYS A 204 7.19 -22.09 -11.11
N LEU A 205 6.66 -21.08 -11.77
CA LEU A 205 7.02 -19.67 -11.57
C LEU A 205 6.65 -19.18 -10.18
N LEU A 206 5.47 -19.50 -9.66
CA LEU A 206 5.08 -19.20 -8.28
C LEU A 206 5.96 -19.94 -7.27
N GLY A 207 6.44 -21.16 -7.64
CA GLY A 207 7.43 -21.91 -6.86
C GLY A 207 8.78 -21.22 -6.73
N ILE A 208 9.15 -20.34 -7.67
CA ILE A 208 10.35 -19.48 -7.59
C ILE A 208 10.05 -18.22 -6.78
N GLU A 209 8.87 -17.62 -6.97
CA GLU A 209 8.47 -16.36 -6.34
C GLU A 209 8.44 -16.45 -4.81
N GLY A 210 7.80 -17.47 -4.24
CA GLY A 210 7.65 -17.62 -2.80
C GLY A 210 8.97 -17.72 -2.02
N PRO A 211 9.92 -18.61 -2.40
CA PRO A 211 11.28 -18.62 -1.84
C PRO A 211 12.03 -17.31 -2.05
N SER A 212 11.86 -16.62 -3.19
CA SER A 212 12.49 -15.33 -3.45
C SER A 212 12.03 -14.26 -2.48
N ALA A 213 10.73 -14.19 -2.21
CA ALA A 213 10.16 -13.28 -1.22
C ALA A 213 10.67 -13.58 0.19
N ARG A 214 10.86 -14.87 0.54
CA ARG A 214 11.43 -15.28 1.83
C ARG A 214 12.88 -14.83 1.96
N ASP A 215 13.70 -15.05 0.93
CA ASP A 215 15.10 -14.62 0.91
C ASP A 215 15.19 -13.10 1.01
N TYR A 216 14.39 -12.37 0.23
CA TYR A 216 14.31 -10.91 0.21
C TYR A 216 14.01 -10.33 1.61
N PHE A 217 12.92 -10.74 2.26
CA PHE A 217 12.63 -10.31 3.63
C PHE A 217 13.60 -10.86 4.68
N GLY A 218 14.27 -11.95 4.37
CA GLY A 218 15.36 -12.49 5.18
C GLY A 218 16.57 -11.55 5.25
N ALA A 219 16.84 -10.80 4.17
CA ALA A 219 17.89 -9.78 4.14
C ALA A 219 17.58 -8.54 5.00
N TRP A 220 16.33 -8.35 5.41
CA TRP A 220 15.93 -7.24 6.28
C TRP A 220 16.10 -7.53 7.77
N ARG A 221 16.41 -8.79 8.13
CA ARG A 221 16.55 -9.18 9.55
C ARG A 221 17.62 -8.36 10.23
N GLY A 222 17.30 -7.88 11.44
CA GLY A 222 18.17 -7.01 12.22
C GLY A 222 18.11 -5.53 11.82
N LEU A 223 17.25 -5.15 10.88
CA LEU A 223 17.05 -3.73 10.55
C LEU A 223 16.46 -3.00 11.77
N PRO A 224 17.17 -2.01 12.35
CA PRO A 224 16.72 -1.34 13.54
C PRO A 224 15.61 -0.35 13.25
N LEU A 225 14.74 -0.15 14.23
CA LEU A 225 13.85 1.01 14.30
C LEU A 225 14.37 1.93 15.40
N ASN A 226 14.52 3.21 15.07
CA ASN A 226 14.95 4.21 16.03
C ASN A 226 13.77 4.60 16.94
N TRP A 227 14.02 4.56 18.24
CA TRP A 227 13.01 4.86 19.26
C TRP A 227 13.48 5.95 20.19
N LYS A 228 12.57 6.85 20.59
CA LYS A 228 12.81 7.90 21.59
C LYS A 228 11.69 7.97 22.62
N GLY A 229 11.96 8.57 23.76
CA GLY A 229 10.95 8.83 24.79
C GLY A 229 10.37 7.57 25.44
N LEU A 230 11.14 6.48 25.56
CA LEU A 230 10.67 5.20 26.11
C LEU A 230 10.67 5.12 27.66
N LYS A 231 11.12 6.16 28.37
CA LYS A 231 11.06 6.19 29.84
C LYS A 231 9.61 6.14 30.30
N GLY A 232 9.28 5.14 31.13
CA GLY A 232 7.91 4.91 31.61
C GLY A 232 6.96 4.25 30.62
N ARG A 233 7.39 4.01 29.36
CA ARG A 233 6.56 3.41 28.30
C ARG A 233 7.36 2.46 27.43
N PRO A 234 7.62 1.24 27.93
CA PRO A 234 8.39 0.27 27.17
C PRO A 234 7.58 -0.21 25.95
N ILE A 235 8.29 -0.38 24.84
CA ILE A 235 7.78 -1.05 23.65
C ILE A 235 8.04 -2.55 23.74
N PRO A 236 7.32 -3.40 22.99
CA PRO A 236 7.68 -4.79 22.81
C PRO A 236 9.12 -4.95 22.34
N VAL A 237 9.85 -5.92 22.90
CA VAL A 237 11.29 -6.13 22.57
C VAL A 237 11.50 -6.42 21.10
N ASP A 238 10.55 -7.16 20.49
CA ASP A 238 10.55 -7.51 19.07
C ASP A 238 10.27 -6.33 18.14
N TRP A 239 9.92 -5.15 18.66
CA TRP A 239 9.75 -3.94 17.84
C TRP A 239 11.05 -3.16 17.61
N LYS A 240 12.11 -3.48 18.33
CA LYS A 240 13.40 -2.81 18.18
C LYS A 240 14.06 -3.09 16.84
N GLU A 241 13.86 -4.29 16.30
CA GLU A 241 14.47 -4.75 15.07
C GLU A 241 13.47 -5.56 14.23
N PHE A 242 13.57 -5.44 12.92
CA PHE A 242 12.78 -6.28 12.03
C PHE A 242 13.28 -7.73 12.05
N SER A 243 12.39 -8.65 12.36
CA SER A 243 12.73 -10.08 12.41
C SER A 243 12.20 -10.87 11.22
N THR A 244 10.94 -10.65 10.85
CA THR A 244 10.28 -11.44 9.80
C THR A 244 9.02 -10.77 9.27
N ARG A 245 8.69 -11.08 8.00
CA ARG A 245 7.40 -10.73 7.39
C ARG A 245 6.27 -11.68 7.84
N LYS A 246 6.54 -12.72 8.61
CA LYS A 246 5.51 -13.66 9.08
C LYS A 246 4.47 -12.95 9.94
N MET A 247 3.21 -13.12 9.58
CA MET A 247 2.07 -12.70 10.36
C MET A 247 1.77 -13.78 11.40
N GLY A 248 1.83 -13.44 12.69
CA GLY A 248 1.35 -14.17 13.86
C GLY A 248 1.49 -15.70 13.91
N TRP A 249 1.52 -16.26 15.13
CA TRP A 249 1.69 -17.71 15.41
C TRP A 249 0.52 -18.58 14.94
N ARG A 250 -0.65 -18.01 14.66
CA ARG A 250 -1.80 -18.77 14.15
C ARG A 250 -1.86 -18.65 12.63
N LYS A 251 -1.91 -19.78 11.94
CA LYS A 251 -2.01 -19.92 10.46
C LYS A 251 -3.12 -19.06 9.81
N ARG A 252 -4.09 -18.56 10.58
CA ARG A 252 -5.22 -17.72 10.13
C ARG A 252 -5.13 -16.24 10.52
N SER A 253 -4.12 -15.81 11.29
CA SER A 253 -4.03 -14.41 11.71
C SER A 253 -3.26 -13.60 10.68
N ARG A 254 -3.97 -12.82 9.87
CA ARG A 254 -3.41 -11.84 8.91
C ARG A 254 -3.07 -10.50 9.59
N VAL A 255 -2.86 -10.50 10.90
CA VAL A 255 -2.65 -9.28 11.69
C VAL A 255 -1.15 -9.02 11.82
N ALA A 256 -0.71 -7.86 11.35
CA ALA A 256 0.67 -7.41 11.54
C ALA A 256 0.93 -7.13 13.03
N ARG A 257 1.99 -7.68 13.59
CA ARG A 257 2.38 -7.46 15.00
C ARG A 257 3.56 -6.50 15.13
N HIS A 258 4.36 -6.38 14.08
CA HIS A 258 5.54 -5.53 14.03
C HIS A 258 5.23 -4.21 13.30
N PRO A 259 5.75 -3.05 13.75
CA PRO A 259 5.53 -1.75 13.13
C PRO A 259 5.78 -1.73 11.62
N ILE A 260 6.93 -2.22 11.16
CA ILE A 260 7.24 -2.28 9.71
C ILE A 260 6.19 -3.09 8.95
N ASN A 261 5.75 -4.23 9.50
CA ASN A 261 4.73 -5.05 8.84
C ASN A 261 3.37 -4.33 8.76
N ALA A 262 3.03 -3.54 9.78
CA ALA A 262 1.83 -2.72 9.78
C ALA A 262 1.95 -1.62 8.72
N MET A 263 3.07 -0.91 8.64
CA MET A 263 3.34 0.11 7.62
C MET A 263 3.29 -0.47 6.19
N LEU A 264 3.89 -1.64 5.96
CA LEU A 264 3.82 -2.35 4.67
C LEU A 264 2.39 -2.69 4.26
N ASN A 265 1.54 -3.10 5.23
CA ASN A 265 0.14 -3.41 4.93
C ASN A 265 -0.63 -2.17 4.44
N TYR A 266 -0.40 -1.00 5.06
CA TYR A 266 -0.97 0.27 4.57
C TYR A 266 -0.49 0.58 3.16
N GLY A 267 0.83 0.49 2.92
CA GLY A 267 1.42 0.74 1.61
C GLY A 267 0.86 -0.17 0.52
N TYR A 268 0.75 -1.47 0.80
CA TYR A 268 0.17 -2.41 -0.15
C TYR A 268 -1.33 -2.20 -0.38
N GLY A 269 -2.07 -1.75 0.64
CA GLY A 269 -3.48 -1.39 0.47
C GLY A 269 -3.66 -0.22 -0.51
N ILE A 270 -2.82 0.80 -0.38
CA ILE A 270 -2.82 1.95 -1.30
C ILE A 270 -2.42 1.52 -2.72
N LEU A 271 -1.31 0.76 -2.85
CA LEU A 271 -0.86 0.26 -4.14
C LEU A 271 -1.94 -0.59 -4.85
N ALA A 272 -2.56 -1.53 -4.12
CA ALA A 272 -3.61 -2.37 -4.68
C ALA A 272 -4.79 -1.54 -5.23
N ASN A 273 -5.10 -0.44 -4.56
CA ASN A 273 -6.15 0.45 -5.03
C ASN A 273 -5.72 1.25 -6.27
N GLN A 274 -4.51 1.81 -6.29
CA GLN A 274 -3.99 2.53 -7.45
C GLN A 274 -3.96 1.62 -8.69
N VAL A 275 -3.41 0.41 -8.55
CA VAL A 275 -3.38 -0.58 -9.62
C VAL A 275 -4.79 -0.95 -10.09
N ARG A 276 -5.74 -1.13 -9.15
CA ARG A 276 -7.13 -1.41 -9.52
C ARG A 276 -7.75 -0.28 -10.33
N SER A 277 -7.54 0.97 -9.92
CA SER A 277 -8.07 2.13 -10.62
C SER A 277 -7.53 2.21 -12.05
N GLU A 278 -6.23 2.00 -12.24
CA GLU A 278 -5.61 2.01 -13.56
C GLU A 278 -6.07 0.82 -14.43
N ILE A 279 -6.23 -0.39 -13.87
CA ILE A 279 -6.79 -1.55 -14.58
C ILE A 279 -8.19 -1.22 -15.13
N VAL A 280 -9.03 -0.64 -14.28
CA VAL A 280 -10.40 -0.28 -14.63
C VAL A 280 -10.41 0.86 -15.66
N ALA A 281 -9.60 1.90 -15.47
CA ALA A 281 -9.47 3.00 -16.42
C ALA A 281 -8.97 2.53 -17.80
N ALA A 282 -8.13 1.49 -17.83
CA ALA A 282 -7.66 0.86 -19.06
C ALA A 282 -8.72 -0.03 -19.75
N GLY A 283 -9.89 -0.23 -19.14
CA GLY A 283 -10.95 -1.10 -19.69
C GLY A 283 -10.72 -2.58 -19.50
N LEU A 284 -9.79 -2.98 -18.61
CA LEU A 284 -9.48 -4.36 -18.29
C LEU A 284 -10.40 -4.89 -17.17
N ASP A 285 -10.58 -6.21 -17.12
CA ASP A 285 -11.32 -6.88 -16.05
C ASP A 285 -10.38 -7.30 -14.91
N PRO A 286 -10.48 -6.70 -13.70
CA PRO A 286 -9.61 -7.03 -12.56
C PRO A 286 -9.80 -8.46 -12.04
N THR A 287 -10.89 -9.15 -12.43
CA THR A 287 -11.20 -10.53 -11.99
C THR A 287 -10.49 -11.59 -12.82
N ILE A 288 -9.85 -11.23 -13.93
CA ILE A 288 -9.15 -12.13 -14.84
C ILE A 288 -7.64 -12.05 -14.62
N GLY A 289 -7.11 -12.89 -13.73
CA GLY A 289 -5.69 -12.93 -13.41
C GLY A 289 -4.82 -13.73 -14.38
N ILE A 290 -3.52 -13.46 -14.32
CA ILE A 290 -2.47 -14.13 -15.11
C ILE A 290 -1.74 -15.18 -14.26
N LEU A 291 -1.32 -14.81 -13.03
CA LEU A 291 -0.59 -15.66 -12.09
C LEU A 291 -1.55 -16.37 -11.12
N HIS A 292 -2.48 -15.61 -10.56
CA HIS A 292 -3.40 -16.08 -9.53
C HIS A 292 -4.78 -16.42 -10.10
N GLY A 293 -5.41 -17.45 -9.53
CA GLY A 293 -6.79 -17.80 -9.85
C GLY A 293 -7.80 -17.07 -8.96
N ASN A 294 -9.08 -17.13 -9.34
CA ASN A 294 -10.17 -16.45 -8.64
C ASN A 294 -10.52 -17.07 -7.27
N SER A 295 -10.02 -18.28 -6.96
CA SER A 295 -10.39 -19.02 -5.74
C SER A 295 -9.90 -18.37 -4.44
N GLU A 296 -8.83 -17.58 -4.50
CA GLU A 296 -8.22 -16.97 -3.32
C GLU A 296 -8.43 -15.46 -3.22
N ASN A 297 -8.66 -14.79 -4.34
CA ASN A 297 -8.83 -13.34 -4.43
C ASN A 297 -9.92 -12.96 -5.42
N PRO A 298 -10.82 -12.02 -5.06
CA PRO A 298 -11.87 -11.56 -5.98
C PRO A 298 -11.33 -10.72 -7.15
N ASN A 299 -10.11 -10.20 -7.06
CA ASN A 299 -9.46 -9.37 -8.10
C ASN A 299 -8.03 -9.82 -8.34
N PRO A 300 -7.80 -11.01 -8.92
CA PRO A 300 -6.46 -11.57 -9.05
C PRO A 300 -5.53 -10.72 -9.94
N LEU A 301 -6.03 -10.07 -10.99
CA LEU A 301 -5.21 -9.21 -11.86
C LEU A 301 -4.58 -8.04 -11.09
N VAL A 302 -5.30 -7.47 -10.10
CA VAL A 302 -4.76 -6.41 -9.26
C VAL A 302 -3.52 -6.90 -8.51
N TYR A 303 -3.59 -8.10 -7.95
CA TYR A 303 -2.45 -8.68 -7.23
C TYR A 303 -1.31 -9.05 -8.17
N ASP A 304 -1.61 -9.57 -9.36
CA ASP A 304 -0.60 -9.91 -10.35
C ASP A 304 0.20 -8.67 -10.78
N LEU A 305 -0.49 -7.58 -11.14
CA LEU A 305 0.14 -6.36 -11.62
C LEU A 305 0.79 -5.51 -10.51
N MET A 306 0.38 -5.67 -9.25
CA MET A 306 1.05 -5.01 -8.15
C MET A 306 2.35 -5.71 -7.70
N GLU A 307 2.56 -6.99 -8.05
CA GLU A 307 3.74 -7.73 -7.59
C GLU A 307 5.08 -7.06 -7.97
N PRO A 308 5.32 -6.60 -9.20
CA PRO A 308 6.53 -5.87 -9.56
C PRO A 308 6.70 -4.53 -8.82
N LEU A 309 5.60 -3.92 -8.39
CA LEU A 309 5.59 -2.60 -7.75
C LEU A 309 5.72 -2.67 -6.22
N ARG A 310 5.48 -3.82 -5.61
CA ARG A 310 5.62 -4.01 -4.15
C ARG A 310 6.98 -3.58 -3.60
N PRO A 311 8.11 -3.91 -4.24
CA PRO A 311 9.41 -3.48 -3.74
C PRO A 311 9.60 -1.97 -3.72
N GLN A 312 8.89 -1.20 -4.57
CA GLN A 312 8.93 0.27 -4.52
C GLN A 312 8.18 0.79 -3.28
N VAL A 313 7.06 0.18 -2.91
CA VAL A 313 6.38 0.45 -1.63
C VAL A 313 7.28 0.08 -0.46
N ASP A 314 7.96 -1.05 -0.54
CA ASP A 314 8.91 -1.51 0.48
C ASP A 314 10.02 -0.48 0.67
N GLN A 315 10.59 0.03 -0.42
CA GLN A 315 11.60 1.08 -0.39
C GLN A 315 11.06 2.36 0.27
N ALA A 316 9.86 2.80 -0.09
CA ALA A 316 9.24 3.99 0.50
C ALA A 316 9.03 3.83 2.02
N VAL A 317 8.59 2.65 2.46
CA VAL A 317 8.44 2.32 3.90
C VAL A 317 9.80 2.29 4.60
N LEU A 318 10.81 1.67 4.00
CA LEU A 318 12.16 1.62 4.57
C LEU A 318 12.79 3.01 4.70
N GLU A 319 12.59 3.87 3.71
CA GLU A 319 13.04 5.25 3.76
C GLU A 319 12.30 6.04 4.85
N PHE A 320 10.99 5.81 5.02
CA PHE A 320 10.22 6.40 6.09
C PHE A 320 10.76 5.96 7.46
N VAL A 321 11.02 4.67 7.64
CA VAL A 321 11.60 4.12 8.89
C VAL A 321 12.97 4.72 9.19
N LYS A 322 13.83 4.88 8.20
CA LYS A 322 15.19 5.43 8.39
C LYS A 322 15.21 6.90 8.76
N ARG A 323 14.21 7.67 8.32
CA ARG A 323 14.17 9.13 8.52
C ARG A 323 13.57 9.54 9.85
N HIS A 324 12.90 8.64 10.56
CA HIS A 324 12.11 8.99 11.72
C HIS A 324 12.51 8.21 12.96
N ASP A 325 12.52 8.93 14.08
CA ASP A 325 12.55 8.34 15.41
C ASP A 325 11.10 8.14 15.88
N PHE A 326 10.77 6.91 16.20
CA PHE A 326 9.45 6.55 16.69
C PHE A 326 9.34 6.67 18.21
N SER A 327 8.12 6.79 18.70
CA SER A 327 7.81 6.72 20.12
C SER A 327 6.69 5.71 20.38
N SER A 328 6.45 5.39 21.64
CA SER A 328 5.34 4.51 22.02
C SER A 328 3.96 5.05 21.61
N GLY A 329 3.81 6.37 21.44
CA GLY A 329 2.57 7.01 20.96
C GLY A 329 2.33 6.89 19.44
N ASP A 330 3.29 6.37 18.67
CA ASP A 330 3.09 6.18 17.23
C ASP A 330 2.38 4.87 16.90
N PHE A 331 2.32 3.96 17.85
CA PHE A 331 1.74 2.64 17.65
C PHE A 331 0.91 2.21 18.86
N THR A 332 -0.15 1.45 18.61
CA THR A 332 -0.94 0.78 19.64
C THR A 332 -1.05 -0.71 19.35
N ILE A 333 -1.23 -1.50 20.41
CA ILE A 333 -1.49 -2.93 20.27
C ILE A 333 -2.96 -3.16 20.59
N ASN A 334 -3.69 -3.69 19.63
CA ASN A 334 -5.08 -4.02 19.85
C ASN A 334 -5.23 -5.31 20.68
N LYS A 335 -6.46 -5.62 21.11
CA LYS A 335 -6.78 -6.81 21.93
C LYS A 335 -6.39 -8.14 21.31
N TRP A 336 -6.11 -8.21 20.01
CA TRP A 336 -5.66 -9.40 19.29
C TRP A 336 -4.14 -9.43 19.08
N GLY A 337 -3.40 -8.47 19.65
CA GLY A 337 -1.95 -8.35 19.52
C GLY A 337 -1.50 -7.72 18.19
N GLY A 338 -2.39 -7.07 17.47
CA GLY A 338 -2.07 -6.38 16.22
C GLY A 338 -1.51 -5.00 16.45
N CYS A 339 -0.42 -4.66 15.77
CA CYS A 339 0.15 -3.33 15.73
C CYS A 339 -0.71 -2.41 14.85
N ARG A 340 -1.16 -1.31 15.42
CA ARG A 340 -1.95 -0.26 14.76
C ARG A 340 -1.16 1.03 14.77
N LEU A 341 -1.15 1.74 13.66
CA LEU A 341 -0.48 3.02 13.53
C LEU A 341 -1.32 4.15 14.13
N ASN A 342 -0.64 5.17 14.67
CA ASN A 342 -1.28 6.45 14.94
C ASN A 342 -1.90 6.98 13.62
N PRO A 343 -3.14 7.48 13.63
CA PRO A 343 -3.84 7.91 12.42
C PRO A 343 -3.07 8.96 11.60
N GLN A 344 -2.46 9.94 12.26
CA GLN A 344 -1.68 10.98 11.57
C GLN A 344 -0.39 10.41 10.98
N MET A 345 0.27 9.48 11.67
CA MET A 345 1.42 8.76 11.11
C MET A 345 1.01 7.91 9.91
N ALA A 346 -0.15 7.25 9.96
CA ALA A 346 -0.69 6.52 8.81
C ALA A 346 -0.95 7.45 7.62
N GLN A 347 -1.49 8.66 7.84
CA GLN A 347 -1.63 9.68 6.79
C GLN A 347 -0.28 10.06 6.18
N ALA A 348 0.72 10.34 7.02
CA ALA A 348 2.07 10.70 6.57
C ALA A 348 2.70 9.59 5.71
N LEU A 349 2.57 8.34 6.15
CA LEU A 349 3.03 7.16 5.42
C LEU A 349 2.30 7.00 4.08
N VAL A 350 0.98 7.14 4.06
CA VAL A 350 0.18 7.03 2.83
C VAL A 350 0.57 8.08 1.81
N ARG A 351 0.82 9.34 2.23
CA ARG A 351 1.33 10.39 1.33
C ARG A 351 2.66 9.98 0.68
N GLN A 352 3.57 9.38 1.45
CA GLN A 352 4.87 8.94 0.91
C GLN A 352 4.72 7.79 -0.08
N VAL A 353 3.88 6.80 0.23
CA VAL A 353 3.66 5.62 -0.63
C VAL A 353 2.85 5.95 -1.88
N SER A 354 1.94 6.94 -1.82
CA SER A 354 1.13 7.35 -2.99
C SER A 354 1.95 7.85 -4.18
N GLY A 355 3.24 8.12 -4.00
CA GLY A 355 4.16 8.47 -5.08
C GLY A 355 4.62 7.31 -5.96
N VAL A 356 4.24 6.06 -5.67
CA VAL A 356 4.57 4.91 -6.51
C VAL A 356 3.77 4.98 -7.81
N GLU A 357 4.46 5.07 -8.94
CA GLU A 357 3.86 5.18 -10.28
C GLU A 357 3.47 3.79 -10.79
N CYS A 358 2.20 3.61 -11.16
CA CYS A 358 1.71 2.32 -11.65
C CYS A 358 1.18 2.35 -13.09
N ARG A 359 0.92 3.54 -13.65
CA ARG A 359 0.32 3.68 -14.99
C ARG A 359 1.18 3.07 -16.09
N GLU A 360 2.46 3.41 -16.14
CA GLU A 360 3.39 2.88 -17.15
C GLU A 360 3.42 1.34 -17.12
N HIS A 361 3.42 0.76 -15.92
CA HIS A 361 3.40 -0.70 -15.75
C HIS A 361 2.11 -1.34 -16.30
N ILE A 362 0.97 -0.68 -16.14
CA ILE A 362 -0.31 -1.14 -16.71
C ILE A 362 -0.31 -1.00 -18.22
N GLU A 363 0.24 0.10 -18.77
CA GLU A 363 0.41 0.29 -20.20
C GLU A 363 1.33 -0.78 -20.82
N ASP A 364 2.43 -1.16 -20.14
CA ASP A 364 3.30 -2.28 -20.57
C ASP A 364 2.54 -3.59 -20.60
N PHE A 365 1.74 -3.85 -19.58
CA PHE A 365 0.87 -5.03 -19.58
C PHE A 365 -0.11 -5.00 -20.75
N MET A 366 -0.76 -3.86 -21.00
CA MET A 366 -1.68 -3.72 -22.14
C MET A 366 -0.97 -3.99 -23.47
N ARG A 367 0.24 -3.43 -23.67
CA ARG A 367 1.06 -3.73 -24.86
C ARG A 367 1.37 -5.22 -24.97
N SER A 368 1.66 -5.86 -23.85
CA SER A 368 1.95 -7.29 -23.80
C SER A 368 0.77 -8.17 -24.21
N ILE A 369 -0.46 -7.79 -23.88
CA ILE A 369 -1.65 -8.55 -24.28
C ILE A 369 -2.14 -8.23 -25.69
N ALA A 370 -1.90 -7.01 -26.19
CA ALA A 370 -2.32 -6.57 -27.52
C ALA A 370 -1.46 -7.15 -28.67
N SER A 371 -0.26 -7.66 -28.37
CA SER A 371 0.64 -8.29 -29.35
C SER A 371 0.26 -9.73 -29.68
N CYS A 372 -1.01 -10.07 -29.50
CA CYS A 372 -1.59 -11.40 -29.80
C CYS A 372 -2.23 -11.45 -31.19
#